data_fee4679d65b7361005f365af09c5bbbb
#
_entry.id   fee4679d65b7361005f365af09c5bbbb
#
_cell.length_a   1.000
_cell.length_b   1.000
_cell.length_c   1.000
_cell.angle_alpha   90.00
_cell.angle_beta   90.00
_cell.angle_gamma   90.00
#
_symmetry.space_group_name_H-M   'P 1'
#
loop_
_entity.id
_entity.type
_entity.pdbx_description
1 polymer ?
#
loop_
_entity_poly.entity_id
_entity_poly.type
_entity_poly.pdbx_seq_one_letter_code
_entity_poly.pdbx_strand_id
1 'polypeptide(L)'
;PYDGSIFTPEEVDLMNRYHLTREQIMWRRWCIKNNCGGDVDMFKQEYPITPQEAFLATGRCVFNQENIEKRLNNLPDPVRRGEFKYTNTGITLKDIEFIDDERGSIRIWEEPRPNHKYVIGADTAGEGSDYFYAHVLDNFDGRQVAVYRCPTDETLFTHQMYCLGMLYNEA
;
A
#
# COMPACT_ATOMS: atom_id res chain seq x y z
N PRO A 1 30.92 -23.42 3.22
CA PRO A 1 30.49 -24.82 3.12
C PRO A 1 29.29 -25.04 4.03
N TYR A 2 28.31 -25.81 3.56
CA TYR A 2 27.13 -26.20 4.35
C TYR A 2 27.57 -27.02 5.56
N ASP A 3 27.17 -26.61 6.75
CA ASP A 3 27.59 -27.24 8.03
C ASP A 3 26.65 -28.35 8.48
N GLY A 4 25.68 -28.78 7.67
CA GLY A 4 24.67 -29.78 8.00
C GLY A 4 23.54 -29.30 8.91
N SER A 5 23.50 -27.99 9.28
CA SER A 5 22.44 -27.48 10.13
C SER A 5 21.08 -27.46 9.44
N ILE A 6 20.03 -27.74 10.23
CA ILE A 6 18.64 -27.67 9.75
C ILE A 6 18.27 -26.21 9.55
N PHE A 7 17.61 -25.90 8.43
CA PHE A 7 17.05 -24.57 8.17
C PHE A 7 15.81 -24.32 9.04
N THR A 8 15.69 -23.09 9.53
CA THR A 8 14.47 -22.69 10.24
C THR A 8 13.28 -22.56 9.29
N PRO A 9 12.04 -22.60 9.79
CA PRO A 9 10.86 -22.36 8.93
C PRO A 9 10.92 -21.02 8.18
N GLU A 10 11.46 -19.97 8.80
CA GLU A 10 11.66 -18.65 8.17
C GLU A 10 12.67 -18.71 7.02
N GLU A 11 13.78 -19.44 7.21
CA GLU A 11 14.80 -19.60 6.16
C GLU A 11 14.25 -20.41 4.97
N VAL A 12 13.44 -21.43 5.25
CA VAL A 12 12.76 -22.19 4.20
C VAL A 12 11.77 -21.29 3.43
N ASP A 13 11.04 -20.42 4.11
CA ASP A 13 10.15 -19.46 3.47
C ASP A 13 10.94 -18.48 2.58
N LEU A 14 12.06 -17.94 3.08
CA LEU A 14 12.94 -17.07 2.30
C LEU A 14 13.49 -17.79 1.06
N MET A 15 13.94 -19.04 1.20
CA MET A 15 14.41 -19.85 0.08
C MET A 15 13.33 -20.03 -0.99
N ASN A 16 12.12 -20.32 -0.59
CA ASN A 16 11.00 -20.54 -1.50
C ASN A 16 10.55 -19.25 -2.19
N ARG A 17 10.43 -18.16 -1.43
CA ARG A 17 9.92 -16.87 -1.91
C ARG A 17 10.90 -16.16 -2.86
N TYR A 18 12.18 -16.20 -2.55
CA TYR A 18 13.22 -15.48 -3.29
C TYR A 18 14.17 -16.40 -4.07
N HIS A 19 13.85 -17.70 -4.16
CA HIS A 19 14.66 -18.71 -4.84
C HIS A 19 16.12 -18.74 -4.37
N LEU A 20 16.33 -18.56 -3.06
CA LEU A 20 17.66 -18.53 -2.48
C LEU A 20 18.25 -19.94 -2.38
N THR A 21 19.56 -20.03 -2.61
CA THR A 21 20.30 -21.28 -2.43
C THR A 21 20.65 -21.52 -0.96
N ARG A 22 21.04 -22.75 -0.62
CA ARG A 22 21.50 -23.10 0.73
C ARG A 22 22.73 -22.29 1.12
N GLU A 23 23.63 -22.07 0.18
CA GLU A 23 24.86 -21.29 0.37
C GLU A 23 24.54 -19.83 0.70
N GLN A 24 23.53 -19.24 0.07
CA GLN A 24 23.10 -17.87 0.36
C GLN A 24 22.50 -17.76 1.78
N ILE A 25 21.73 -18.74 2.23
CA ILE A 25 21.24 -18.76 3.63
C ILE A 25 22.41 -18.93 4.62
N MET A 26 23.37 -19.78 4.31
CA MET A 26 24.56 -19.94 5.17
C MET A 26 25.39 -18.65 5.22
N TRP A 27 25.55 -17.98 4.09
CA TRP A 27 26.20 -16.67 4.03
C TRP A 27 25.43 -15.63 4.86
N ARG A 28 24.10 -15.60 4.77
CA ARG A 28 23.23 -14.75 5.58
C ARG A 28 23.48 -14.97 7.08
N ARG A 29 23.47 -16.21 7.56
CA ARG A 29 23.77 -16.55 8.96
C ARG A 29 25.16 -16.04 9.38
N TRP A 30 26.13 -16.23 8.52
CA TRP A 30 27.48 -15.77 8.77
C TRP A 30 27.54 -14.24 8.88
N CYS A 31 26.93 -13.49 7.97
CA CYS A 31 26.89 -12.04 8.01
C CYS A 31 26.16 -11.52 9.25
N ILE A 32 25.01 -12.06 9.60
CA ILE A 32 24.29 -11.68 10.81
C ILE A 32 25.18 -11.83 12.03
N LYS A 33 25.87 -12.97 12.16
CA LYS A 33 26.72 -13.24 13.32
C LYS A 33 27.98 -12.39 13.37
N ASN A 34 28.67 -12.21 12.24
CA ASN A 34 30.02 -11.64 12.22
C ASN A 34 30.06 -10.16 11.86
N ASN A 35 29.17 -9.70 10.99
CA ASN A 35 29.14 -8.31 10.51
C ASN A 35 28.09 -7.47 11.24
N CYS A 36 26.98 -8.08 11.67
CA CYS A 36 25.87 -7.38 12.29
C CYS A 36 25.71 -7.68 13.79
N GLY A 37 26.68 -8.32 14.40
CA GLY A 37 26.66 -8.60 15.86
C GLY A 37 25.49 -9.47 16.34
N GLY A 38 24.85 -10.22 15.46
CA GLY A 38 23.65 -11.01 15.72
C GLY A 38 22.34 -10.26 15.47
N ASP A 39 22.41 -9.00 15.06
CA ASP A 39 21.25 -8.16 14.77
C ASP A 39 20.74 -8.42 13.33
N VAL A 40 19.53 -8.99 13.24
CA VAL A 40 18.88 -9.31 11.96
C VAL A 40 18.39 -8.03 11.24
N ASP A 41 17.97 -7.02 12.00
CA ASP A 41 17.47 -5.78 11.40
C ASP A 41 18.63 -4.98 10.81
N MET A 42 19.78 -4.97 11.47
CA MET A 42 21.02 -4.43 10.91
C MET A 42 21.44 -5.19 9.64
N PHE A 43 21.28 -6.51 9.62
CA PHE A 43 21.56 -7.30 8.41
C PHE A 43 20.62 -6.90 7.24
N LYS A 44 19.32 -6.75 7.49
CA LYS A 44 18.35 -6.32 6.48
C LYS A 44 18.64 -4.93 5.94
N GLN A 45 19.15 -4.05 6.77
CA GLN A 45 19.58 -2.71 6.38
C GLN A 45 20.80 -2.72 5.45
N GLU A 46 21.80 -3.53 5.77
CA GLU A 46 23.06 -3.58 5.02
C GLU A 46 23.00 -4.48 3.77
N TYR A 47 22.17 -5.53 3.83
CA TYR A 47 22.06 -6.57 2.79
C TYR A 47 20.58 -6.90 2.49
N PRO A 48 19.78 -5.93 2.06
CA PRO A 48 18.36 -6.14 1.82
C PRO A 48 18.12 -7.10 0.64
N ILE A 49 17.14 -7.97 0.76
CA ILE A 49 16.72 -8.88 -0.33
C ILE A 49 15.88 -8.12 -1.36
N THR A 50 15.11 -7.12 -0.91
CA THR A 50 14.27 -6.28 -1.75
C THR A 50 14.51 -4.79 -1.49
N PRO A 51 14.23 -3.89 -2.47
CA PRO A 51 14.27 -2.44 -2.22
C PRO A 51 13.38 -2.00 -1.06
N GLN A 52 12.22 -2.66 -0.89
CA GLN A 52 11.29 -2.39 0.20
C GLN A 52 11.91 -2.71 1.57
N GLU A 53 12.63 -3.82 1.68
CA GLU A 53 13.33 -4.20 2.90
C GLU A 53 14.38 -3.16 3.31
N ALA A 54 15.11 -2.59 2.34
CA ALA A 54 16.08 -1.52 2.59
C ALA A 54 15.43 -0.26 3.18
N PHE A 55 14.27 0.12 2.66
CA PHE A 55 13.52 1.29 3.17
C PHE A 55 12.93 1.05 4.56
N LEU A 56 12.45 -0.15 4.83
CA LEU A 56 11.86 -0.51 6.12
C LEU A 56 12.90 -0.61 7.24
N ALA A 57 14.15 -0.96 6.93
CA ALA A 57 15.23 -1.12 7.90
C ALA A 57 15.89 0.21 8.34
N THR A 58 15.65 1.33 7.67
CA THR A 58 16.37 2.61 7.89
C THR A 58 15.89 3.46 9.07
N GLY A 59 15.05 2.96 9.97
CA GLY A 59 14.59 3.74 11.12
C GLY A 59 13.89 2.91 12.20
N ARG A 60 13.66 3.52 13.36
CA ARG A 60 12.75 2.96 14.38
C ARG A 60 11.32 3.01 13.85
N CYS A 61 10.95 2.02 13.05
CA CYS A 61 9.60 1.91 12.52
C CYS A 61 8.60 1.74 13.68
N VAL A 62 7.60 2.62 13.75
CA VAL A 62 6.53 2.55 14.76
C VAL A 62 5.68 1.29 14.55
N PHE A 63 5.56 0.84 13.31
CA PHE A 63 4.79 -0.33 12.93
C PHE A 63 5.68 -1.56 12.76
N ASN A 64 5.14 -2.72 13.12
CA ASN A 64 5.84 -3.99 12.91
C ASN A 64 5.99 -4.27 11.41
N GLN A 65 7.23 -4.33 10.94
CA GLN A 65 7.58 -4.47 9.52
C GLN A 65 7.09 -5.79 8.93
N GLU A 66 7.19 -6.88 9.67
CA GLU A 66 6.72 -8.21 9.24
C GLU A 66 5.20 -8.21 8.98
N ASN A 67 4.43 -7.49 9.81
CA ASN A 67 3.00 -7.33 9.60
C ASN A 67 2.69 -6.48 8.36
N ILE A 68 3.50 -5.44 8.09
CA ILE A 68 3.38 -4.64 6.86
C ILE A 68 3.65 -5.50 5.63
N GLU A 69 4.74 -6.27 5.61
CA GLU A 69 5.06 -7.18 4.50
C GLU A 69 3.98 -8.23 4.28
N LYS A 70 3.53 -8.89 5.34
CA LYS A 70 2.42 -9.86 5.25
C LYS A 70 1.17 -9.23 4.66
N ARG A 71 0.86 -7.98 5.05
CA ARG A 71 -0.30 -7.26 4.52
C ARG A 71 -0.13 -6.91 3.05
N LEU A 72 1.02 -6.37 2.65
CA LEU A 72 1.32 -6.01 1.27
C LEU A 72 1.25 -7.23 0.32
N ASN A 73 1.78 -8.36 0.75
CA ASN A 73 1.76 -9.60 -0.04
C ASN A 73 0.38 -10.25 -0.15
N ASN A 74 -0.58 -9.86 0.68
CA ASN A 74 -1.94 -10.40 0.72
C ASN A 74 -3.02 -9.36 0.43
N LEU A 75 -2.67 -8.23 -0.18
CA LEU A 75 -3.66 -7.25 -0.61
C LEU A 75 -4.47 -7.81 -1.79
N PRO A 76 -5.80 -7.84 -1.71
CA PRO A 76 -6.63 -8.20 -2.85
C PRO A 76 -6.55 -7.12 -3.92
N ASP A 77 -6.75 -7.51 -5.17
CA ASP A 77 -6.93 -6.56 -6.25
C ASP A 77 -8.24 -5.76 -6.05
N PRO A 78 -8.29 -4.50 -6.48
CA PRO A 78 -9.52 -3.73 -6.45
C PRO A 78 -10.57 -4.35 -7.39
N VAL A 79 -11.83 -4.33 -7.00
CA VAL A 79 -12.94 -4.82 -7.84
C VAL A 79 -13.23 -3.87 -8.99
N ARG A 80 -12.93 -2.57 -8.81
CA ARG A 80 -12.99 -1.55 -9.87
C ARG A 80 -11.82 -0.60 -9.75
N ARG A 81 -11.42 -0.06 -10.90
CA ARG A 81 -10.44 1.00 -10.99
C ARG A 81 -10.86 1.97 -12.10
N GLY A 82 -10.69 3.27 -11.88
CA GLY A 82 -11.13 4.26 -12.87
C GLY A 82 -11.03 5.68 -12.37
N GLU A 83 -11.86 6.53 -12.99
CA GLU A 83 -12.02 7.95 -12.67
C GLU A 83 -13.46 8.39 -12.91
N PHE A 84 -13.87 9.51 -12.31
CA PHE A 84 -15.18 10.10 -12.59
C PHE A 84 -15.12 11.02 -13.78
N LYS A 85 -16.10 10.88 -14.67
CA LYS A 85 -16.52 11.94 -15.61
C LYS A 85 -17.64 12.74 -14.98
N TYR A 86 -17.64 14.02 -15.21
CA TYR A 86 -18.66 14.94 -14.70
C TYR A 86 -18.73 16.20 -15.56
N THR A 87 -19.87 16.90 -15.49
CA THR A 87 -20.05 18.24 -16.05
C THR A 87 -19.86 19.27 -14.95
N ASN A 88 -18.83 20.12 -15.06
CA ASN A 88 -18.62 21.23 -14.12
C ASN A 88 -19.39 22.46 -14.58
N THR A 89 -20.37 22.90 -13.78
CA THR A 89 -21.20 24.10 -14.07
C THR A 89 -20.66 25.38 -13.44
N GLY A 90 -19.50 25.31 -12.75
CA GLY A 90 -18.93 26.40 -11.96
C GLY A 90 -19.54 26.55 -10.56
N ILE A 91 -20.71 25.97 -10.30
CA ILE A 91 -21.39 25.97 -9.00
C ILE A 91 -21.47 24.55 -8.44
N THR A 92 -21.71 23.56 -9.26
CA THR A 92 -21.88 22.16 -8.87
C THR A 92 -21.38 21.24 -9.99
N LEU A 93 -21.05 19.99 -9.62
CA LEU A 93 -20.76 18.93 -10.56
C LEU A 93 -22.07 18.17 -10.88
N LYS A 94 -22.31 17.88 -12.15
CA LYS A 94 -23.47 17.15 -12.64
C LYS A 94 -23.03 16.00 -13.54
N ASP A 95 -23.96 15.11 -13.87
CA ASP A 95 -23.74 13.97 -14.77
C ASP A 95 -22.55 13.14 -14.35
N ILE A 96 -22.45 12.89 -13.03
CA ILE A 96 -21.33 12.16 -12.42
C ILE A 96 -21.44 10.69 -12.80
N GLU A 97 -20.42 10.17 -13.48
CA GLU A 97 -20.33 8.78 -13.92
C GLU A 97 -18.94 8.24 -13.63
N PHE A 98 -18.84 7.06 -13.02
CA PHE A 98 -17.56 6.38 -12.82
C PHE A 98 -17.21 5.57 -14.07
N ILE A 99 -16.08 5.88 -14.68
CA ILE A 99 -15.56 5.21 -15.86
C ILE A 99 -14.43 4.27 -15.47
N ASP A 100 -14.62 2.99 -15.75
CA ASP A 100 -13.58 1.98 -15.49
C ASP A 100 -12.40 2.19 -16.44
N ASP A 101 -11.19 2.26 -15.85
CA ASP A 101 -9.92 2.41 -16.54
C ASP A 101 -8.82 1.72 -15.72
N GLU A 102 -8.10 0.78 -16.31
CA GLU A 102 -7.00 0.06 -15.66
C GLU A 102 -5.88 0.99 -15.16
N ARG A 103 -5.76 2.19 -15.74
CA ARG A 103 -4.78 3.23 -15.34
C ARG A 103 -5.37 4.28 -14.42
N GLY A 104 -6.66 4.22 -14.13
CA GLY A 104 -7.36 5.18 -13.29
C GLY A 104 -6.74 5.34 -11.91
N SER A 105 -6.91 6.49 -11.32
CA SER A 105 -6.30 6.87 -10.04
C SER A 105 -7.14 6.45 -8.83
N ILE A 106 -8.42 6.12 -9.05
CA ILE A 106 -9.34 5.63 -8.00
C ILE A 106 -9.39 4.11 -8.05
N ARG A 107 -9.25 3.50 -6.89
CA ARG A 107 -9.32 2.04 -6.69
C ARG A 107 -10.42 1.74 -5.68
N ILE A 108 -11.34 0.85 -6.03
CA ILE A 108 -12.49 0.45 -5.22
C ILE A 108 -12.34 -1.03 -4.91
N TRP A 109 -12.35 -1.39 -3.63
CA TRP A 109 -12.33 -2.78 -3.13
C TRP A 109 -13.71 -3.27 -2.72
N GLU A 110 -14.57 -2.38 -2.26
CA GLU A 110 -15.96 -2.68 -1.93
C GLU A 110 -16.87 -1.57 -2.45
N GLU A 111 -17.91 -1.94 -3.18
CA GLU A 111 -18.97 -1.01 -3.60
C GLU A 111 -19.76 -0.48 -2.39
N PRO A 112 -20.31 0.74 -2.47
CA PRO A 112 -21.07 1.29 -1.36
C PRO A 112 -22.31 0.44 -1.06
N ARG A 113 -22.56 0.19 0.21
CA ARG A 113 -23.72 -0.54 0.71
C ARG A 113 -24.86 0.42 1.02
N PRO A 114 -26.11 0.07 0.71
CA PRO A 114 -27.26 0.90 1.08
C PRO A 114 -27.29 1.15 2.59
N ASN A 115 -27.55 2.39 2.98
CA ASN A 115 -27.64 2.84 4.39
C ASN A 115 -26.37 2.73 5.23
N HIS A 116 -25.22 2.37 4.65
CA HIS A 116 -23.93 2.51 5.32
C HIS A 116 -23.48 3.97 5.27
N LYS A 117 -22.82 4.39 6.34
CA LYS A 117 -22.14 5.69 6.39
C LYS A 117 -20.67 5.47 6.14
N TYR A 118 -20.11 6.34 5.33
CA TYR A 118 -18.68 6.34 5.01
C TYR A 118 -18.05 7.64 5.45
N VAL A 119 -16.74 7.66 5.57
CA VAL A 119 -15.96 8.87 5.84
C VAL A 119 -14.79 8.92 4.88
N ILE A 120 -14.43 10.11 4.43
CA ILE A 120 -13.26 10.34 3.58
C ILE A 120 -12.24 11.13 4.39
N GLY A 121 -11.04 10.58 4.50
CA GLY A 121 -9.85 11.29 4.97
C GLY A 121 -8.95 11.58 3.78
N ALA A 122 -8.52 12.83 3.63
CA ALA A 122 -7.67 13.25 2.53
C ALA A 122 -6.42 13.95 3.04
N ASP A 123 -5.31 13.75 2.31
CA ASP A 123 -4.05 14.46 2.47
C ASP A 123 -3.68 15.11 1.14
N THR A 124 -3.54 16.44 1.17
CA THR A 124 -3.23 17.23 -0.01
C THR A 124 -1.73 17.45 -0.12
N ALA A 125 -1.17 17.11 -1.27
CA ALA A 125 0.21 17.45 -1.58
C ALA A 125 0.34 18.96 -1.89
N GLY A 126 1.47 19.56 -1.52
CA GLY A 126 1.83 20.89 -1.96
C GLY A 126 2.41 20.89 -3.38
N GLU A 127 2.95 22.04 -3.80
CA GLU A 127 3.74 22.10 -5.04
C GLU A 127 4.99 21.21 -4.91
N GLY A 128 5.05 20.11 -5.68
CA GLY A 128 6.17 19.18 -5.64
C GLY A 128 5.89 17.85 -6.33
N SER A 129 6.66 16.85 -5.97
CA SER A 129 6.58 15.48 -6.50
C SER A 129 5.67 14.56 -5.69
N ASP A 130 5.01 15.07 -4.66
CA ASP A 130 4.17 14.27 -3.79
C ASP A 130 2.80 13.97 -4.43
N TYR A 131 2.15 12.93 -3.93
CA TYR A 131 0.83 12.53 -4.39
C TYR A 131 -0.25 13.04 -3.44
N PHE A 132 -1.38 13.45 -4.02
CA PHE A 132 -2.62 13.62 -3.28
C PHE A 132 -3.23 12.25 -2.95
N TYR A 133 -3.71 12.10 -1.72
CA TYR A 133 -4.36 10.87 -1.27
C TYR A 133 -5.71 11.14 -0.63
N ALA A 134 -6.68 10.30 -0.94
CA ALA A 134 -7.92 10.21 -0.17
C ALA A 134 -8.26 8.74 0.09
N HIS A 135 -8.72 8.44 1.30
CA HIS A 135 -9.13 7.11 1.73
C HIS A 135 -10.60 7.14 2.13
N VAL A 136 -11.38 6.22 1.60
CA VAL A 136 -12.77 6.01 2.02
C VAL A 136 -12.82 4.85 2.99
N LEU A 137 -13.38 5.09 4.16
CA LEU A 137 -13.56 4.09 5.22
C LEU A 137 -15.05 3.84 5.44
N ASP A 138 -15.45 2.57 5.56
CA ASP A 138 -16.75 2.20 6.09
C ASP A 138 -16.78 2.55 7.59
N ASN A 139 -17.66 3.49 7.98
CA ASN A 139 -17.72 3.98 9.35
C ASN A 139 -18.32 2.95 10.34
N PHE A 140 -18.84 1.84 9.83
CA PHE A 140 -19.37 0.78 10.68
C PHE A 140 -18.27 -0.10 11.29
N ASP A 141 -17.25 -0.45 10.50
CA ASP A 141 -16.20 -1.37 10.91
C ASP A 141 -14.77 -0.84 10.69
N GLY A 142 -14.63 0.38 10.14
CA GLY A 142 -13.33 1.03 9.90
C GLY A 142 -12.54 0.47 8.73
N ARG A 143 -13.13 -0.40 7.90
CA ARG A 143 -12.42 -0.94 6.74
C ARG A 143 -12.27 0.11 5.64
N GLN A 144 -11.09 0.14 5.05
CA GLN A 144 -10.83 0.91 3.85
C GLN A 144 -11.49 0.23 2.65
N VAL A 145 -12.40 0.93 1.99
CA VAL A 145 -13.19 0.42 0.86
C VAL A 145 -12.76 1.02 -0.48
N ALA A 146 -12.19 2.22 -0.48
CA ALA A 146 -11.63 2.84 -1.68
C ALA A 146 -10.44 3.74 -1.36
N VAL A 147 -9.62 3.99 -2.39
CA VAL A 147 -8.49 4.92 -2.35
C VAL A 147 -8.46 5.73 -3.64
N TYR A 148 -8.28 7.02 -3.53
CA TYR A 148 -7.89 7.89 -4.62
C TYR A 148 -6.45 8.35 -4.40
N ARG A 149 -5.60 8.16 -5.41
CA ARG A 149 -4.19 8.57 -5.40
C ARG A 149 -3.83 9.14 -6.75
N CYS A 150 -3.43 10.40 -6.79
CA CYS A 150 -3.04 11.04 -8.06
C CYS A 150 -1.92 12.05 -7.87
N PRO A 151 -1.12 12.31 -8.92
CA PRO A 151 -0.10 13.36 -8.93
C PRO A 151 -0.63 14.66 -9.58
N THR A 152 -1.94 14.91 -9.52
CA THR A 152 -2.58 15.99 -10.26
C THR A 152 -2.71 17.28 -9.46
N ASP A 153 -3.36 18.28 -10.03
CA ASP A 153 -3.62 19.55 -9.36
C ASP A 153 -4.75 19.42 -8.31
N GLU A 154 -4.79 20.37 -7.38
CA GLU A 154 -5.72 20.39 -6.26
C GLU A 154 -7.19 20.47 -6.70
N THR A 155 -7.48 21.21 -7.79
CA THR A 155 -8.85 21.37 -8.30
C THR A 155 -9.40 20.04 -8.81
N LEU A 156 -8.64 19.34 -9.62
CA LEU A 156 -9.05 18.03 -10.15
C LEU A 156 -9.17 17.01 -9.00
N PHE A 157 -8.21 17.03 -8.04
CA PHE A 157 -8.29 16.18 -6.85
C PHE A 157 -9.60 16.41 -6.09
N THR A 158 -9.94 17.68 -5.82
CA THR A 158 -11.15 18.05 -5.08
C THR A 158 -12.42 17.58 -5.81
N HIS A 159 -12.49 17.76 -7.14
CA HIS A 159 -13.64 17.30 -7.91
C HIS A 159 -13.82 15.79 -7.90
N GLN A 160 -12.75 15.04 -8.09
CA GLN A 160 -12.78 13.57 -8.05
C GLN A 160 -13.14 13.05 -6.64
N MET A 161 -12.59 13.69 -5.60
CA MET A 161 -12.90 13.37 -4.21
C MET A 161 -14.39 13.66 -3.89
N TYR A 162 -14.95 14.78 -4.37
CA TYR A 162 -16.37 15.08 -4.25
C TYR A 162 -17.22 14.00 -4.93
N CYS A 163 -16.88 13.60 -6.16
CA CYS A 163 -17.60 12.55 -6.87
C CYS A 163 -17.51 11.20 -6.12
N LEU A 164 -16.35 10.89 -5.55
CA LEU A 164 -16.15 9.70 -4.74
C LEU A 164 -17.02 9.72 -3.47
N GLY A 165 -17.12 10.87 -2.81
CA GLY A 165 -18.03 11.07 -1.68
C GLY A 165 -19.50 10.86 -2.05
N MET A 166 -19.92 11.40 -3.18
CA MET A 166 -21.29 11.20 -3.69
C MET A 166 -21.58 9.72 -4.00
N LEU A 167 -20.61 8.97 -4.55
CA LEU A 167 -20.75 7.53 -4.74
C LEU A 167 -20.93 6.80 -3.40
N TYR A 168 -20.20 7.19 -2.36
CA TYR A 168 -20.22 6.56 -1.05
C TYR A 168 -21.22 7.20 -0.08
N ASN A 169 -22.46 7.41 -0.55
CA ASN A 169 -23.60 7.86 0.25
C ASN A 169 -23.37 9.22 0.94
N GLU A 170 -22.80 10.17 0.23
CA GLU A 170 -22.47 11.52 0.71
C GLU A 170 -21.45 11.50 1.90
N ALA A 171 -20.37 10.73 1.75
CA ALA A 171 -19.30 10.57 2.72
C ALA A 171 -18.50 11.87 2.96
#